data_079d147be07e88d6cbc4db72c7e9f601
#
_entry.id   079d147be07e88d6cbc4db72c7e9f601
#
_cell.length_a   1.000
_cell.length_b   1.000
_cell.length_c   1.000
_cell.angle_alpha   90.00
_cell.angle_beta   90.00
_cell.angle_gamma   90.00
#
_symmetry.space_group_name_H-M   'P 1'
#
loop_
_entity.id
_entity.type
_entity.pdbx_description
1 polymer ?
#
loop_
_entity_poly.entity_id
_entity_poly.type
_entity_poly.pdbx_seq_one_letter_code
_entity_poly.pdbx_strand_id
1 'polypeptide(L)'
;MWAKGKGADKSHAFASCLSPHAFYLMELPLKILQAEFIRSCAGPEQFLKSELPEVAFIGRSNVGKSSLINSLLQRKGLAKVSRTPGKTRLVNLFRITSDDPGLARFVVVDLPGYGYAKVSKVLRAQWAPLIEQYLDGSEQLRAVVVLVESRVLSEQDRETIAWLSSVGQPPIVVATKVDKLKMSERVGALRRLQEGLGLVEGDEVISFSSVTGEGRERLWKVLKERIRT
;
A
#
# COMPACT_ATOMS: atom_id res chain seq x y z
N MET A 1 -41.00 -45.66 -58.75
CA MET A 1 -40.50 -44.63 -59.65
C MET A 1 -40.04 -43.43 -58.83
N TRP A 2 -38.83 -43.38 -58.54
CA TRP A 2 -37.82 -42.36 -58.45
C TRP A 2 -38.27 -40.93 -58.07
N ALA A 3 -37.79 -40.40 -56.96
CA ALA A 3 -37.31 -39.04 -56.85
C ALA A 3 -36.34 -38.89 -55.65
N LYS A 4 -35.15 -38.42 -55.95
CA LYS A 4 -33.99 -38.17 -55.08
C LYS A 4 -34.26 -36.99 -54.20
N GLY A 5 -34.04 -37.12 -52.87
CA GLY A 5 -33.91 -36.00 -51.92
C GLY A 5 -32.47 -35.49 -51.87
N LYS A 6 -32.32 -34.17 -51.97
CA LYS A 6 -31.06 -33.44 -51.84
C LYS A 6 -30.69 -33.29 -50.38
N GLY A 7 -29.43 -33.63 -50.06
CA GLY A 7 -28.82 -33.36 -48.76
C GLY A 7 -28.70 -31.84 -48.50
N ALA A 8 -29.10 -31.41 -47.35
CA ALA A 8 -28.82 -30.08 -46.82
C ALA A 8 -27.53 -30.15 -46.02
N ASP A 9 -26.59 -29.42 -46.49
CA ASP A 9 -25.30 -29.10 -45.86
C ASP A 9 -25.50 -28.39 -44.50
N LYS A 10 -25.06 -29.05 -43.43
CA LYS A 10 -25.08 -28.49 -42.06
C LYS A 10 -23.69 -28.02 -41.63
N SER A 11 -23.06 -27.21 -42.45
CA SER A 11 -21.75 -26.64 -42.12
C SER A 11 -21.76 -25.11 -42.17
N HIS A 12 -22.57 -24.44 -41.37
CA HIS A 12 -22.37 -22.99 -41.08
C HIS A 12 -23.35 -22.54 -39.97
N ALA A 13 -23.02 -22.84 -38.72
CA ALA A 13 -23.63 -22.12 -37.61
C ALA A 13 -22.92 -22.42 -36.28
N PHE A 14 -21.62 -22.16 -36.16
CA PHE A 14 -20.94 -22.08 -34.85
C PHE A 14 -19.84 -21.03 -34.89
N ALA A 15 -20.19 -19.85 -35.36
CA ALA A 15 -19.26 -18.71 -35.29
C ALA A 15 -20.05 -17.42 -35.09
N SER A 16 -20.69 -17.25 -33.94
CA SER A 16 -21.13 -15.93 -33.51
C SER A 16 -21.78 -16.01 -32.12
N CYS A 17 -20.97 -16.12 -31.08
CA CYS A 17 -21.34 -15.63 -29.74
C CYS A 17 -20.10 -15.61 -28.82
N LEU A 18 -19.02 -15.01 -29.26
CA LEU A 18 -18.00 -14.53 -28.34
C LEU A 18 -18.21 -13.02 -28.23
N SER A 19 -18.98 -12.65 -27.22
CA SER A 19 -19.13 -11.27 -26.79
C SER A 19 -17.75 -10.66 -26.55
N PRO A 20 -17.41 -9.48 -27.12
CA PRO A 20 -16.11 -8.84 -26.94
C PRO A 20 -15.82 -8.33 -25.53
N HIS A 21 -16.73 -8.55 -24.56
CA HIS A 21 -16.65 -8.00 -23.21
C HIS A 21 -16.11 -8.96 -22.14
N ALA A 22 -15.59 -10.13 -22.49
CA ALA A 22 -15.06 -11.10 -21.53
C ALA A 22 -13.53 -11.23 -21.55
N PHE A 23 -12.79 -10.29 -22.11
CA PHE A 23 -11.41 -10.07 -21.70
C PHE A 23 -11.43 -9.27 -20.39
N TYR A 24 -11.82 -9.89 -19.31
CA TYR A 24 -11.34 -9.54 -17.98
C TYR A 24 -9.81 -9.62 -18.10
N LEU A 25 -9.18 -8.48 -18.35
CA LEU A 25 -7.74 -8.34 -18.25
C LEU A 25 -7.37 -8.86 -16.86
N MET A 26 -6.90 -10.08 -16.77
CA MET A 26 -6.16 -10.54 -15.60
C MET A 26 -5.01 -9.55 -15.48
N GLU A 27 -5.17 -8.57 -14.59
CA GLU A 27 -4.09 -7.62 -14.29
C GLU A 27 -2.91 -8.46 -13.84
N LEU A 28 -1.90 -8.56 -14.69
CA LEU A 28 -0.67 -9.24 -14.34
C LEU A 28 -0.12 -8.61 -13.05
N PRO A 29 0.41 -9.42 -12.14
CA PRO A 29 0.98 -8.92 -10.90
C PRO A 29 2.09 -7.92 -11.23
N LEU A 30 2.03 -6.73 -10.64
CA LEU A 30 3.02 -5.67 -10.84
C LEU A 30 4.42 -6.19 -10.49
N LYS A 31 5.34 -6.09 -11.45
CA LYS A 31 6.74 -6.47 -11.26
C LYS A 31 7.60 -5.23 -11.09
N ILE A 32 8.32 -5.17 -9.98
CA ILE A 32 9.29 -4.12 -9.75
C ILE A 32 10.58 -4.45 -10.50
N LEU A 33 10.92 -3.63 -11.48
CA LEU A 33 12.15 -3.77 -12.28
C LEU A 33 13.34 -3.24 -11.51
N GLN A 34 13.22 -2.04 -10.92
CA GLN A 34 14.29 -1.36 -10.19
C GLN A 34 13.74 -0.68 -8.95
N ALA A 35 14.53 -0.66 -7.89
CA ALA A 35 14.23 0.09 -6.66
C ALA A 35 15.53 0.63 -6.09
N GLU A 36 15.65 1.95 -6.01
CA GLU A 36 16.88 2.66 -5.64
C GLU A 36 16.61 3.61 -4.48
N PHE A 37 17.50 3.60 -3.49
CA PHE A 37 17.52 4.63 -2.47
C PHE A 37 17.99 5.96 -3.07
N ILE A 38 17.20 7.03 -2.91
CA ILE A 38 17.56 8.36 -3.40
C ILE A 38 18.33 9.10 -2.32
N ARG A 39 17.67 9.36 -1.19
CA ARG A 39 18.23 10.11 -0.05
C ARG A 39 17.40 9.94 1.22
N SER A 40 17.96 10.40 2.33
CA SER A 40 17.23 10.64 3.58
C SER A 40 17.12 12.15 3.80
N CYS A 41 15.94 12.62 4.18
CA CYS A 41 15.66 14.05 4.41
C CYS A 41 15.43 14.31 5.90
N ALA A 42 16.12 15.30 6.43
CA ALA A 42 15.97 15.76 7.81
C ALA A 42 15.05 17.00 7.91
N GLY A 43 14.79 17.66 6.80
CA GLY A 43 13.96 18.85 6.71
C GLY A 43 13.35 19.02 5.31
N PRO A 44 12.36 19.91 5.17
CA PRO A 44 11.57 20.10 3.96
C PRO A 44 12.40 20.59 2.76
N GLU A 45 13.51 21.30 3.01
CA GLU A 45 14.43 21.78 1.99
C GLU A 45 15.12 20.65 1.21
N GLN A 46 15.12 19.43 1.80
CA GLN A 46 15.71 18.23 1.21
C GLN A 46 14.69 17.35 0.50
N PHE A 47 13.41 17.69 0.56
CA PHE A 47 12.38 16.92 -0.12
C PHE A 47 12.59 16.92 -1.63
N LEU A 48 12.16 15.83 -2.27
CA LEU A 48 12.34 15.67 -3.69
C LEU A 48 11.36 16.59 -4.44
N LYS A 49 11.90 17.48 -5.27
CA LYS A 49 11.10 18.19 -6.26
C LYS A 49 11.06 17.33 -7.52
N SER A 50 10.08 16.47 -7.62
CA SER A 50 9.91 15.51 -8.72
C SER A 50 8.47 15.54 -9.20
N GLU A 51 8.24 15.27 -10.48
CA GLU A 51 6.90 15.11 -11.06
C GLU A 51 6.38 13.67 -10.91
N LEU A 52 7.16 12.77 -10.30
CA LEU A 52 6.77 11.39 -10.11
C LEU A 52 5.76 11.27 -8.97
N PRO A 53 4.69 10.46 -9.14
CA PRO A 53 3.73 10.21 -8.07
C PRO A 53 4.42 9.58 -6.86
N GLU A 54 3.98 9.95 -5.66
CA GLU A 54 4.56 9.54 -4.40
C GLU A 54 3.56 8.72 -3.57
N VAL A 55 4.08 7.67 -2.93
CA VAL A 55 3.33 6.84 -1.97
C VAL A 55 4.06 6.86 -0.64
N ALA A 56 3.44 7.44 0.37
CA ALA A 56 4.00 7.53 1.70
C ALA A 56 3.56 6.37 2.60
N PHE A 57 4.49 5.84 3.38
CA PHE A 57 4.26 4.78 4.35
C PHE A 57 4.55 5.31 5.75
N ILE A 58 3.56 5.20 6.64
CA ILE A 58 3.64 5.65 8.02
C ILE A 58 3.09 4.57 8.97
N GLY A 59 3.53 4.55 10.21
CA GLY A 59 3.04 3.59 11.21
C GLY A 59 3.89 3.62 12.46
N ARG A 60 3.43 2.96 13.52
CA ARG A 60 4.19 2.89 14.79
C ARG A 60 5.56 2.25 14.61
N SER A 61 6.48 2.64 15.47
CA SER A 61 7.77 1.94 15.58
C SER A 61 7.56 0.43 15.79
N ASN A 62 8.28 -0.39 15.02
CA ASN A 62 8.19 -1.86 15.04
C ASN A 62 6.86 -2.44 14.55
N VAL A 63 5.98 -1.68 13.94
CA VAL A 63 4.76 -2.20 13.29
C VAL A 63 5.06 -3.13 12.11
N GLY A 64 6.25 -3.00 11.51
CA GLY A 64 6.69 -3.79 10.36
C GLY A 64 6.81 -3.00 9.06
N LYS A 65 6.86 -1.65 9.12
CA LYS A 65 6.89 -0.75 7.95
C LYS A 65 8.01 -1.09 6.96
N SER A 66 9.28 -1.10 7.40
CA SER A 66 10.40 -1.44 6.51
C SER A 66 10.32 -2.89 5.98
N SER A 67 9.78 -3.82 6.75
CA SER A 67 9.55 -5.21 6.31
C SER A 67 8.46 -5.27 5.23
N LEU A 68 7.38 -4.49 5.39
CA LEU A 68 6.32 -4.38 4.41
C LEU A 68 6.86 -3.76 3.11
N ILE A 69 7.57 -2.63 3.18
CA ILE A 69 8.16 -1.97 2.01
C ILE A 69 9.07 -2.95 1.25
N ASN A 70 9.97 -3.65 1.94
CA ASN A 70 10.86 -4.64 1.33
C ASN A 70 10.08 -5.80 0.69
N SER A 71 9.03 -6.30 1.35
CA SER A 71 8.17 -7.37 0.84
C SER A 71 7.33 -6.91 -0.35
N LEU A 72 6.74 -5.71 -0.28
CA LEU A 72 5.93 -5.12 -1.34
C LEU A 72 6.75 -4.92 -2.62
N LEU A 73 7.95 -4.37 -2.49
CA LEU A 73 8.87 -4.12 -3.59
C LEU A 73 9.67 -5.37 -4.00
N GLN A 74 9.53 -6.48 -3.28
CA GLN A 74 10.32 -7.70 -3.50
C GLN A 74 11.84 -7.45 -3.52
N ARG A 75 12.31 -6.57 -2.61
CA ARG A 75 13.73 -6.20 -2.47
C ARG A 75 14.18 -6.43 -1.03
N LYS A 76 15.20 -7.26 -0.85
CA LYS A 76 15.78 -7.49 0.47
C LYS A 76 16.67 -6.31 0.87
N GLY A 77 16.41 -5.76 2.06
CA GLY A 77 17.30 -4.75 2.67
C GLY A 77 17.26 -3.35 2.04
N LEU A 78 16.32 -3.05 1.15
CA LEU A 78 16.16 -1.71 0.58
C LEU A 78 15.81 -0.70 1.69
N ALA A 79 14.71 -0.92 2.40
CA ALA A 79 14.40 -0.20 3.62
C ALA A 79 15.08 -0.91 4.80
N LYS A 80 15.89 -0.17 5.57
CA LYS A 80 16.65 -0.73 6.69
C LYS A 80 15.72 -1.16 7.81
N VAL A 81 15.66 -2.48 8.05
CA VAL A 81 14.92 -3.05 9.18
C VAL A 81 15.78 -2.91 10.42
N SER A 82 15.30 -2.19 11.43
CA SER A 82 15.95 -2.08 12.72
C SER A 82 15.10 -2.70 13.82
N ARG A 83 15.73 -3.51 14.66
CA ARG A 83 15.11 -3.98 15.91
C ARG A 83 15.20 -2.92 17.01
N THR A 84 16.08 -1.93 16.86
CA THR A 84 16.22 -0.83 17.81
C THR A 84 15.22 0.27 17.44
N PRO A 85 14.27 0.57 18.31
CA PRO A 85 13.27 1.59 18.07
C PRO A 85 13.89 3.01 17.96
N GLY A 86 13.30 3.90 17.14
CA GLY A 86 13.75 5.29 17.00
C GLY A 86 14.95 5.49 16.06
N LYS A 87 15.33 4.50 15.23
CA LYS A 87 16.42 4.65 14.24
C LYS A 87 16.00 5.41 12.98
N THR A 88 14.77 5.29 12.52
CA THR A 88 14.28 6.04 11.36
C THR A 88 13.78 7.38 11.86
N ARG A 89 14.65 8.37 11.83
CA ARG A 89 14.37 9.78 12.19
C ARG A 89 14.20 10.67 10.98
N LEU A 90 14.43 10.13 9.79
CA LEU A 90 14.50 10.83 8.51
C LEU A 90 13.40 10.31 7.60
N VAL A 91 12.95 11.13 6.70
CA VAL A 91 12.12 10.70 5.56
C VAL A 91 13.05 10.06 4.54
N ASN A 92 12.83 8.77 4.23
CA ASN A 92 13.65 8.06 3.24
C ASN A 92 12.89 7.95 1.92
N LEU A 93 13.54 8.33 0.83
CA LEU A 93 12.97 8.34 -0.50
C LEU A 93 13.60 7.25 -1.36
N PHE A 94 12.74 6.47 -2.04
CA PHE A 94 13.15 5.39 -2.95
C PHE A 94 12.49 5.59 -4.31
N ARG A 95 13.28 5.62 -5.38
CA ARG A 95 12.77 5.62 -6.75
C ARG A 95 12.46 4.19 -7.18
N ILE A 96 11.28 3.99 -7.71
CA ILE A 96 10.81 2.69 -8.16
C ILE A 96 10.52 2.74 -9.65
N THR A 97 10.93 1.70 -10.36
CA THR A 97 10.58 1.45 -11.76
C THR A 97 9.87 0.10 -11.84
N SER A 98 8.73 0.06 -12.53
CA SER A 98 7.92 -1.15 -12.71
C SER A 98 7.63 -1.44 -14.17
N ASP A 99 7.07 -2.61 -14.45
CA ASP A 99 6.62 -3.03 -15.78
C ASP A 99 5.19 -2.57 -16.13
N ASP A 100 4.49 -1.91 -15.20
CA ASP A 100 3.15 -1.39 -15.42
C ASP A 100 3.22 -0.02 -16.14
N PRO A 101 2.68 0.10 -17.37
CA PRO A 101 2.75 1.37 -18.11
C PRO A 101 2.09 2.55 -17.39
N GLY A 102 1.00 2.29 -16.62
CA GLY A 102 0.29 3.32 -15.84
C GLY A 102 0.99 3.69 -14.54
N LEU A 103 2.05 2.96 -14.16
CA LEU A 103 2.84 3.17 -12.95
C LEU A 103 4.33 2.89 -13.21
N ALA A 104 4.82 3.29 -14.38
CA ALA A 104 6.18 2.97 -14.82
C ALA A 104 7.26 3.48 -13.85
N ARG A 105 7.08 4.67 -13.28
CA ARG A 105 8.00 5.26 -12.29
C ARG A 105 7.22 6.00 -11.20
N PHE A 106 7.63 5.81 -9.95
CA PHE A 106 7.05 6.47 -8.79
C PHE A 106 8.06 6.50 -7.62
N VAL A 107 7.72 7.21 -6.57
CA VAL A 107 8.54 7.32 -5.35
C VAL A 107 7.84 6.66 -4.19
N VAL A 108 8.53 5.78 -3.50
CA VAL A 108 8.13 5.26 -2.18
C VAL A 108 8.81 6.10 -1.11
N VAL A 109 7.99 6.57 -0.16
CA VAL A 109 8.41 7.44 0.93
C VAL A 109 8.23 6.71 2.25
N ASP A 110 9.34 6.42 2.91
CA ASP A 110 9.37 5.79 4.23
C ASP A 110 9.44 6.88 5.30
N LEU A 111 8.27 7.25 5.84
CA LEU A 111 8.16 8.27 6.88
C LEU A 111 8.64 7.75 8.25
N PRO A 112 9.13 8.62 9.16
CA PRO A 112 9.47 8.23 10.52
C PRO A 112 8.31 7.53 11.23
N GLY A 113 8.64 6.48 12.01
CA GLY A 113 7.62 5.78 12.80
C GLY A 113 7.24 6.57 14.06
N TYR A 114 5.93 6.67 14.34
CA TYR A 114 5.42 7.30 15.58
C TYR A 114 5.38 6.31 16.76
N GLY A 115 5.00 6.80 17.95
CA GLY A 115 4.59 5.97 19.09
C GLY A 115 5.69 5.28 19.87
N TYR A 116 6.93 5.74 19.80
CA TYR A 116 7.97 5.18 20.64
C TYR A 116 7.92 5.77 22.06
N ALA A 117 7.50 4.97 23.05
CA ALA A 117 7.29 5.36 24.43
C ALA A 117 8.55 5.90 25.16
N LYS A 118 9.75 5.51 24.70
CA LYS A 118 11.03 5.97 25.28
C LYS A 118 11.61 7.21 24.58
N VAL A 119 10.91 7.74 23.56
CA VAL A 119 11.32 8.99 22.92
C VAL A 119 10.76 10.13 23.72
N SER A 120 11.63 11.07 24.10
CA SER A 120 11.22 12.25 24.85
C SER A 120 10.13 13.04 24.10
N LYS A 121 9.27 13.78 24.86
CA LYS A 121 8.29 14.70 24.27
C LYS A 121 8.92 15.63 23.23
N VAL A 122 10.21 16.01 23.44
CA VAL A 122 11.00 16.87 22.55
C VAL A 122 11.22 16.22 21.18
N LEU A 123 11.58 14.95 21.12
CA LEU A 123 11.79 14.25 19.83
C LEU A 123 10.46 14.00 19.10
N ARG A 124 9.37 13.81 19.83
CA ARG A 124 8.03 13.69 19.25
C ARG A 124 7.60 15.00 18.58
N ALA A 125 7.89 16.14 19.24
CA ALA A 125 7.65 17.47 18.70
C ALA A 125 8.49 17.80 17.45
N GLN A 126 9.58 17.07 17.18
CA GLN A 126 10.41 17.27 15.98
C GLN A 126 9.91 16.46 14.75
N TRP A 127 9.22 15.33 14.96
CA TRP A 127 8.81 14.46 13.84
C TRP A 127 7.43 14.79 13.29
N ALA A 128 6.50 15.21 14.15
CA ALA A 128 5.18 15.60 13.69
C ALA A 128 5.27 16.75 12.66
N PRO A 129 6.02 17.84 12.92
CA PRO A 129 6.17 18.90 11.93
C PRO A 129 6.82 18.43 10.62
N LEU A 130 7.79 17.50 10.67
CA LEU A 130 8.42 16.98 9.45
C LEU A 130 7.45 16.17 8.59
N ILE A 131 6.59 15.35 9.22
CA ILE A 131 5.56 14.58 8.54
C ILE A 131 4.49 15.52 7.98
N GLU A 132 4.02 16.47 8.78
CA GLU A 132 3.04 17.48 8.37
C GLU A 132 3.55 18.28 7.17
N GLN A 133 4.76 18.83 7.25
CA GLN A 133 5.39 19.57 6.16
C GLN A 133 5.58 18.72 4.90
N TYR A 134 5.84 17.41 5.05
CA TYR A 134 5.91 16.52 3.91
C TYR A 134 4.54 16.31 3.26
N LEU A 135 3.51 16.03 4.05
CA LEU A 135 2.16 15.76 3.57
C LEU A 135 1.51 17.00 2.94
N ASP A 136 1.73 18.17 3.53
CA ASP A 136 1.21 19.45 3.03
C ASP A 136 2.00 19.98 1.82
N GLY A 137 3.29 19.70 1.76
CA GLY A 137 4.19 20.25 0.75
C GLY A 137 4.38 19.39 -0.50
N SER A 138 3.93 18.13 -0.51
CA SER A 138 4.09 17.25 -1.68
C SER A 138 2.87 17.28 -2.59
N GLU A 139 2.97 18.03 -3.69
CA GLU A 139 1.96 18.05 -4.76
C GLU A 139 1.83 16.70 -5.49
N GLN A 140 2.83 15.83 -5.35
CA GLN A 140 2.90 14.53 -6.02
C GLN A 140 2.42 13.37 -5.14
N LEU A 141 2.05 13.64 -3.89
CA LEU A 141 1.54 12.61 -3.00
C LEU A 141 0.16 12.12 -3.48
N ARG A 142 0.07 10.84 -3.79
CA ARG A 142 -1.16 10.18 -4.29
C ARG A 142 -1.78 9.24 -3.27
N ALA A 143 -0.97 8.71 -2.36
CA ALA A 143 -1.48 7.79 -1.35
C ALA A 143 -0.64 7.84 -0.07
N VAL A 144 -1.33 7.71 1.06
CA VAL A 144 -0.71 7.50 2.37
C VAL A 144 -1.15 6.14 2.89
N VAL A 145 -0.19 5.26 3.17
CA VAL A 145 -0.42 3.93 3.72
C VAL A 145 -0.12 3.96 5.21
N VAL A 146 -1.15 3.76 6.04
CA VAL A 146 -0.99 3.65 7.51
C VAL A 146 -0.93 2.19 7.91
N LEU A 147 0.18 1.81 8.55
CA LEU A 147 0.38 0.46 9.04
C LEU A 147 -0.04 0.35 10.51
N VAL A 148 -0.89 -0.61 10.78
CA VAL A 148 -1.33 -0.99 12.13
C VAL A 148 -0.95 -2.46 12.42
N GLU A 149 -0.67 -2.83 13.66
CA GLU A 149 -0.42 -4.24 13.99
C GLU A 149 -1.73 -4.99 14.20
N SER A 150 -1.94 -6.10 13.50
CA SER A 150 -3.22 -6.85 13.50
C SER A 150 -3.70 -7.30 14.89
N ARG A 151 -2.81 -7.37 15.88
CA ARG A 151 -3.10 -7.83 17.25
C ARG A 151 -3.26 -6.70 18.28
N VAL A 152 -2.89 -5.47 17.92
CA VAL A 152 -2.77 -4.38 18.89
C VAL A 152 -3.38 -3.11 18.30
N LEU A 153 -4.53 -2.73 18.81
CA LEU A 153 -5.11 -1.42 18.55
C LEU A 153 -4.46 -0.39 19.48
N SER A 154 -3.96 0.70 18.90
CA SER A 154 -3.34 1.81 19.64
C SER A 154 -4.13 3.09 19.42
N GLU A 155 -4.27 3.90 20.47
CA GLU A 155 -4.86 5.23 20.35
C GLU A 155 -4.12 6.10 19.32
N GLN A 156 -2.81 6.00 19.27
CA GLN A 156 -2.00 6.73 18.29
C GLN A 156 -2.29 6.34 16.84
N ASP A 157 -2.65 5.07 16.58
CA ASP A 157 -3.05 4.63 15.25
C ASP A 157 -4.38 5.32 14.86
N ARG A 158 -5.34 5.41 15.80
CA ARG A 158 -6.63 6.08 15.62
C ARG A 158 -6.44 7.59 15.38
N GLU A 159 -5.65 8.24 16.23
CA GLU A 159 -5.34 9.68 16.10
C GLU A 159 -4.69 9.99 14.75
N THR A 160 -3.74 9.14 14.30
CA THR A 160 -3.06 9.32 13.01
C THR A 160 -4.04 9.20 11.83
N ILE A 161 -4.92 8.19 11.85
CA ILE A 161 -5.92 7.97 10.79
C ILE A 161 -6.92 9.13 10.76
N ALA A 162 -7.46 9.53 11.91
CA ALA A 162 -8.39 10.64 12.01
C ALA A 162 -7.77 11.96 11.52
N TRP A 163 -6.52 12.24 11.91
CA TRP A 163 -5.79 13.41 11.45
C TRP A 163 -5.59 13.41 9.94
N LEU A 164 -5.09 12.30 9.34
CA LEU A 164 -4.92 12.20 7.89
C LEU A 164 -6.23 12.43 7.14
N SER A 165 -7.32 11.87 7.61
CA SER A 165 -8.65 12.09 7.02
C SER A 165 -9.08 13.56 7.13
N SER A 166 -8.78 14.24 8.24
CA SER A 166 -9.14 15.65 8.46
C SER A 166 -8.37 16.62 7.56
N VAL A 167 -7.16 16.26 7.12
CA VAL A 167 -6.35 17.05 6.18
C VAL A 167 -6.58 16.65 4.71
N GLY A 168 -7.63 15.89 4.42
CA GLY A 168 -7.99 15.49 3.05
C GLY A 168 -7.13 14.39 2.44
N GLN A 169 -6.39 13.66 3.27
CA GLN A 169 -5.53 12.53 2.87
C GLN A 169 -6.05 11.21 3.45
N PRO A 170 -7.23 10.69 3.02
CA PRO A 170 -7.79 9.47 3.57
C PRO A 170 -6.82 8.29 3.36
N PRO A 171 -6.32 7.67 4.45
CA PRO A 171 -5.26 6.69 4.35
C PRO A 171 -5.74 5.32 3.86
N ILE A 172 -4.84 4.57 3.23
CA ILE A 172 -4.98 3.14 3.02
C ILE A 172 -4.52 2.44 4.29
N VAL A 173 -5.41 1.75 4.99
CA VAL A 173 -5.09 1.08 6.25
C VAL A 173 -4.63 -0.35 6.00
N VAL A 174 -3.44 -0.71 6.50
CA VAL A 174 -2.85 -2.04 6.34
C VAL A 174 -2.59 -2.69 7.69
N ALA A 175 -3.28 -3.80 7.96
CA ALA A 175 -3.06 -4.63 9.15
C ALA A 175 -1.88 -5.57 8.93
N THR A 176 -0.76 -5.31 9.60
CA THR A 176 0.49 -6.09 9.46
C THR A 176 0.54 -7.29 10.40
N LYS A 177 1.47 -8.21 10.12
CA LYS A 177 1.77 -9.39 10.94
C LYS A 177 0.57 -10.33 11.09
N VAL A 178 -0.28 -10.44 10.08
CA VAL A 178 -1.45 -11.34 10.11
C VAL A 178 -1.05 -12.82 10.17
N ASP A 179 0.17 -13.15 9.78
CA ASP A 179 0.78 -14.48 9.97
C ASP A 179 0.88 -14.92 11.44
N LYS A 180 0.83 -13.97 12.38
CA LYS A 180 0.83 -14.24 13.82
C LYS A 180 -0.56 -14.48 14.41
N LEU A 181 -1.62 -14.37 13.62
CA LEU A 181 -2.99 -14.70 13.99
C LEU A 181 -3.34 -16.11 13.50
N LYS A 182 -4.05 -16.89 14.34
CA LYS A 182 -4.67 -18.13 13.90
C LYS A 182 -5.75 -17.82 12.86
N MET A 183 -5.96 -18.69 11.89
CA MET A 183 -6.96 -18.49 10.84
C MET A 183 -8.36 -18.16 11.40
N SER A 184 -8.78 -18.86 12.46
CA SER A 184 -10.06 -18.65 13.14
C SER A 184 -10.20 -17.27 13.80
N GLU A 185 -9.09 -16.61 14.12
CA GLU A 185 -9.07 -15.32 14.82
C GLU A 185 -9.01 -14.12 13.86
N ARG A 186 -8.61 -14.34 12.60
CA ARG A 186 -8.29 -13.26 11.64
C ARG A 186 -9.47 -12.35 11.36
N VAL A 187 -10.62 -12.91 11.01
CA VAL A 187 -11.83 -12.14 10.70
C VAL A 187 -12.24 -11.26 11.88
N GLY A 188 -12.29 -11.86 13.09
CA GLY A 188 -12.63 -11.11 14.29
C GLY A 188 -11.60 -10.04 14.67
N ALA A 189 -10.30 -10.27 14.41
CA ALA A 189 -9.26 -9.29 14.68
C ALA A 189 -9.35 -8.10 13.72
N LEU A 190 -9.57 -8.34 12.44
CA LEU A 190 -9.72 -7.28 11.44
C LEU A 190 -10.96 -6.43 11.69
N ARG A 191 -12.09 -7.09 12.03
CA ARG A 191 -13.32 -6.38 12.40
C ARG A 191 -13.10 -5.47 13.61
N ARG A 192 -12.48 -5.96 14.68
CA ARG A 192 -12.14 -5.14 15.86
C ARG A 192 -11.23 -3.96 15.52
N LEU A 193 -10.28 -4.16 14.59
CA LEU A 193 -9.44 -3.07 14.11
C LEU A 193 -10.26 -2.02 13.36
N GLN A 194 -11.11 -2.43 12.44
CA GLN A 194 -11.97 -1.55 11.64
C GLN A 194 -12.88 -0.72 12.54
N GLU A 195 -13.59 -1.36 13.44
CA GLU A 195 -14.46 -0.70 14.44
C GLU A 195 -13.65 0.23 15.36
N GLY A 196 -12.54 -0.26 15.89
CA GLY A 196 -11.71 0.47 16.84
C GLY A 196 -10.93 1.64 16.24
N LEU A 197 -10.64 1.64 14.95
CA LEU A 197 -10.00 2.74 14.23
C LEU A 197 -11.01 3.80 13.79
N GLY A 198 -12.31 3.58 13.95
CA GLY A 198 -13.36 4.50 13.52
C GLY A 198 -13.50 4.59 12.00
N LEU A 199 -13.15 3.51 11.29
CA LEU A 199 -13.29 3.45 9.85
C LEU A 199 -14.78 3.33 9.47
N VAL A 200 -15.19 4.07 8.44
CA VAL A 200 -16.58 4.07 7.96
C VAL A 200 -16.87 2.88 7.07
N GLU A 201 -18.16 2.62 6.83
CA GLU A 201 -18.58 1.57 5.91
C GLU A 201 -18.04 1.86 4.50
N GLY A 202 -17.35 0.88 3.92
CA GLY A 202 -16.64 1.01 2.63
C GLY A 202 -15.13 1.16 2.77
N ASP A 203 -14.61 1.56 3.94
CA ASP A 203 -13.18 1.55 4.20
C ASP A 203 -12.69 0.12 4.40
N GLU A 204 -11.60 -0.24 3.74
CA GLU A 204 -11.01 -1.57 3.82
C GLU A 204 -9.75 -1.57 4.66
N VAL A 205 -9.64 -2.55 5.57
CA VAL A 205 -8.38 -2.88 6.24
C VAL A 205 -7.71 -4.02 5.50
N ILE A 206 -6.63 -3.71 4.79
CA ILE A 206 -5.88 -4.71 4.01
C ILE A 206 -5.02 -5.56 4.94
N SER A 207 -5.28 -6.87 4.96
CA SER A 207 -4.42 -7.84 5.66
C SER A 207 -3.07 -7.95 4.98
N PHE A 208 -1.96 -7.93 5.75
CA PHE A 208 -0.63 -8.07 5.18
C PHE A 208 0.32 -8.90 6.06
N SER A 209 1.05 -9.80 5.41
CA SER A 209 2.19 -10.50 6.00
C SER A 209 3.44 -10.33 5.15
N SER A 210 4.47 -9.73 5.71
CA SER A 210 5.79 -9.64 5.06
C SER A 210 6.52 -11.00 5.00
N VAL A 211 6.06 -11.98 5.77
CA VAL A 211 6.65 -13.33 5.83
C VAL A 211 6.10 -14.20 4.71
N THR A 212 4.77 -14.22 4.55
CA THR A 212 4.08 -15.08 3.56
C THR A 212 3.82 -14.38 2.23
N GLY A 213 3.85 -13.04 2.20
CA GLY A 213 3.45 -12.24 1.04
C GLY A 213 1.95 -12.04 0.91
N GLU A 214 1.16 -12.52 1.89
CA GLU A 214 -0.29 -12.29 1.92
C GLU A 214 -0.61 -10.79 1.85
N GLY A 215 -1.61 -10.43 1.04
CA GLY A 215 -2.09 -9.06 0.88
C GLY A 215 -1.28 -8.18 -0.09
N ARG A 216 -0.15 -8.67 -0.65
CA ARG A 216 0.70 -7.89 -1.56
C ARG A 216 -0.05 -7.46 -2.82
N GLU A 217 -0.74 -8.37 -3.48
CA GLU A 217 -1.50 -8.09 -4.70
C GLU A 217 -2.66 -7.13 -4.43
N ARG A 218 -3.38 -7.34 -3.30
CA ARG A 218 -4.47 -6.45 -2.90
C ARG A 218 -3.97 -5.03 -2.65
N LEU A 219 -2.86 -4.88 -1.92
CA LEU A 219 -2.27 -3.56 -1.66
C LEU A 219 -1.83 -2.89 -2.97
N TRP A 220 -1.20 -3.63 -3.90
CA TRP A 220 -0.84 -3.08 -5.22
C TRP A 220 -2.06 -2.63 -6.01
N LYS A 221 -3.15 -3.41 -5.99
CA LYS A 221 -4.39 -3.02 -6.67
C LYS A 221 -4.90 -1.67 -6.17
N VAL A 222 -5.03 -1.50 -4.86
CA VAL A 222 -5.49 -0.24 -4.25
C VAL A 222 -4.52 0.92 -4.52
N LEU A 223 -3.21 0.67 -4.46
CA LEU A 223 -2.21 1.70 -4.77
C LEU A 223 -2.28 2.15 -6.23
N LYS A 224 -2.42 1.22 -7.18
CA LYS A 224 -2.58 1.55 -8.61
C LYS A 224 -3.81 2.42 -8.85
N GLU A 225 -4.93 2.11 -8.24
CA GLU A 225 -6.16 2.89 -8.33
C GLU A 225 -5.93 4.33 -7.85
N ARG A 226 -5.30 4.51 -6.68
CA ARG A 226 -5.01 5.84 -6.09
C ARG A 226 -3.98 6.66 -6.87
N ILE A 227 -2.99 6.03 -7.48
CA ILE A 227 -1.92 6.73 -8.21
C ILE A 227 -2.38 7.19 -9.59
N ARG A 228 -3.31 6.47 -10.20
CA ARG A 228 -3.86 6.81 -11.53
C ARG A 228 -4.91 7.93 -11.49
N THR A 229 -5.45 8.22 -10.31
CA THR A 229 -6.40 9.31 -10.08
C THR A 229 -5.69 10.63 -9.89
#